data_a70e84a66cf88ea22abfc1ff13ca6bd5
#
_entry.id   a70e84a66cf88ea22abfc1ff13ca6bd5
#
_cell.length_a   1.000
_cell.length_b   1.000
_cell.length_c   1.000
_cell.angle_alpha   90.00
_cell.angle_beta   90.00
_cell.angle_gamma   90.00
#
_symmetry.space_group_name_H-M   'P 1'
#
loop_
_entity.id
_entity.type
_entity.pdbx_description
1 polymer ?
#
loop_
_entity_poly.entity_id
_entity_poly.type
_entity_poly.pdbx_seq_one_letter_code
_entity_poly.pdbx_strand_id
1 'polypeptide(L)'
;PEPDIRYHFKRLTMEGSAHYMKETYGLEQSIEEICTGVMSGIEFAYRDCIQCKPSVVDMLEALSNAGVAMCVATATRRDCALAALERLDILKYFSALFTCTEVGASKTEPDIFELALSHLGTPRETTFVFEDSLHAIETAHAAAFPVMIIDEPASASDAEACQALADVRLKNFTAFSTL
;
A
#
# COMPACT_ATOMS: atom_id res chain seq x y z
N PRO A 1 8.90 22.21 9.15
CA PRO A 1 9.42 20.93 8.65
C PRO A 1 10.15 21.17 7.35
N GLU A 2 11.28 20.51 7.16
CA GLU A 2 11.98 20.54 5.88
C GLU A 2 11.04 20.07 4.76
N PRO A 3 11.16 20.65 3.54
CA PRO A 3 10.24 20.34 2.45
C PRO A 3 10.21 18.87 2.04
N ASP A 4 11.14 18.04 2.50
CA ASP A 4 11.29 16.65 2.04
C ASP A 4 11.61 15.64 3.14
N ILE A 5 11.01 15.79 4.33
CA ILE A 5 11.13 14.81 5.41
C ILE A 5 10.72 13.38 4.96
N ARG A 6 9.80 13.28 4.00
CA ARG A 6 9.35 11.99 3.42
C ARG A 6 10.48 11.25 2.71
N TYR A 7 11.40 11.97 2.06
CA TYR A 7 12.55 11.37 1.39
C TYR A 7 13.48 10.67 2.40
N HIS A 8 13.70 11.28 3.56
CA HIS A 8 14.51 10.69 4.62
C HIS A 8 13.81 9.44 5.21
N PHE A 9 12.52 9.52 5.48
CA PHE A 9 11.78 8.42 6.10
C PHE A 9 11.60 7.19 5.21
N LYS A 10 11.53 7.34 3.89
CA LYS A 10 11.49 6.21 2.95
C LYS A 10 12.70 5.28 3.04
N ARG A 11 13.83 5.75 3.55
CA ARG A 11 15.12 5.04 3.58
C ARG A 11 15.56 4.60 4.96
N LEU A 12 14.86 5.00 5.98
CA LEU A 12 15.20 4.74 7.37
C LEU A 12 14.26 3.70 7.97
N THR A 13 14.79 2.93 8.91
CA THR A 13 13.96 2.14 9.82
C THR A 13 13.15 3.07 10.73
N MET A 14 12.15 2.55 11.44
CA MET A 14 11.39 3.32 12.43
C MET A 14 12.32 3.97 13.47
N GLU A 15 13.27 3.21 14.00
CA GLU A 15 14.26 3.68 14.96
C GLU A 15 15.19 4.75 14.36
N GLY A 16 15.67 4.53 13.12
CA GLY A 16 16.45 5.50 12.38
C GLY A 16 15.69 6.81 12.13
N SER A 17 14.41 6.71 11.82
CA SER A 17 13.52 7.86 11.68
C SER A 17 13.33 8.61 13.01
N ALA A 18 13.21 7.89 14.12
CA ALA A 18 13.10 8.48 15.45
C ALA A 18 14.39 9.20 15.86
N HIS A 19 15.56 8.63 15.57
CA HIS A 19 16.86 9.31 15.75
C HIS A 19 16.94 10.59 14.95
N TYR A 20 16.62 10.52 13.65
CA TYR A 20 16.60 11.70 12.78
C TYR A 20 15.67 12.81 13.32
N MET A 21 14.46 12.44 13.74
CA MET A 21 13.50 13.40 14.31
C MET A 21 14.03 14.03 15.60
N LYS A 22 14.61 13.22 16.49
CA LYS A 22 15.18 13.69 17.74
C LYS A 22 16.30 14.71 17.52
N GLU A 23 17.22 14.40 16.65
CA GLU A 23 18.36 15.26 16.36
C GLU A 23 17.94 16.53 15.60
N THR A 24 17.09 16.40 14.56
CA THR A 24 16.70 17.51 13.70
C THR A 24 15.78 18.51 14.41
N TYR A 25 14.88 18.03 15.27
CA TYR A 25 13.86 18.87 15.92
C TYR A 25 14.11 19.10 17.42
N GLY A 26 15.21 18.56 17.96
CA GLY A 26 15.57 18.73 19.38
C GLY A 26 14.57 18.14 20.34
N LEU A 27 14.01 16.95 20.01
CA LEU A 27 13.00 16.32 20.84
C LEU A 27 13.64 15.80 22.15
N GLU A 28 12.96 16.04 23.29
CA GLU A 28 13.42 15.57 24.59
C GLU A 28 13.11 14.08 24.84
N GLN A 29 12.09 13.57 24.18
CA GLN A 29 11.62 12.19 24.30
C GLN A 29 12.74 11.17 23.97
N SER A 30 12.67 10.01 24.58
CA SER A 30 13.50 8.85 24.20
C SER A 30 13.13 8.34 22.81
N ILE A 31 14.02 7.60 22.16
CA ILE A 31 13.75 6.97 20.85
C ILE A 31 12.52 6.07 20.93
N GLU A 32 12.38 5.31 22.01
CA GLU A 32 11.23 4.42 22.26
C GLU A 32 9.91 5.21 22.34
N GLU A 33 9.91 6.32 23.07
CA GLU A 33 8.73 7.20 23.18
C GLU A 33 8.36 7.81 21.84
N ILE A 34 9.33 8.23 21.02
CA ILE A 34 9.10 8.75 19.68
C ILE A 34 8.51 7.65 18.78
N CYS A 35 9.11 6.46 18.76
CA CYS A 35 8.58 5.32 18.01
C CYS A 35 7.16 4.97 18.42
N THR A 36 6.88 4.91 19.72
CA THR A 36 5.55 4.65 20.28
C THR A 36 4.55 5.72 19.85
N GLY A 37 4.93 6.98 19.92
CA GLY A 37 4.09 8.10 19.48
C GLY A 37 3.76 8.04 17.99
N VAL A 38 4.74 7.73 17.15
CA VAL A 38 4.53 7.55 15.70
C VAL A 38 3.57 6.39 15.42
N MET A 39 3.80 5.23 16.08
CA MET A 39 2.93 4.06 15.91
C MET A 39 1.50 4.34 16.36
N SER A 40 1.31 5.02 17.49
CA SER A 40 -0.02 5.44 17.95
C SER A 40 -0.70 6.39 16.98
N GLY A 41 0.05 7.32 16.39
CA GLY A 41 -0.46 8.23 15.35
C GLY A 41 -0.88 7.49 14.08
N ILE A 42 -0.11 6.49 13.65
CA ILE A 42 -0.47 5.63 12.51
C ILE A 42 -1.74 4.84 12.83
N GLU A 43 -1.80 4.21 14.00
CA GLU A 43 -2.99 3.45 14.43
C GLU A 43 -4.25 4.34 14.45
N PHE A 44 -4.16 5.52 15.06
CA PHE A 44 -5.25 6.50 15.06
C PHE A 44 -5.67 6.90 13.64
N ALA A 45 -4.70 7.16 12.75
CA ALA A 45 -5.00 7.51 11.36
C ALA A 45 -5.80 6.42 10.65
N TYR A 46 -5.41 5.15 10.80
CA TYR A 46 -6.13 4.03 10.18
C TYR A 46 -7.51 3.79 10.79
N ARG A 47 -7.63 3.88 12.12
CA ARG A 47 -8.89 3.66 12.83
C ARG A 47 -9.91 4.76 12.59
N ASP A 48 -9.47 6.03 12.51
CA ASP A 48 -10.39 7.16 12.65
C ASP A 48 -10.34 8.17 11.49
N CYS A 49 -9.22 8.29 10.74
CA CYS A 49 -9.00 9.45 9.89
C CYS A 49 -8.98 9.15 8.39
N ILE A 50 -8.23 8.15 7.93
CA ILE A 50 -8.01 7.94 6.49
C ILE A 50 -9.32 7.66 5.76
N GLN A 51 -9.40 8.14 4.51
CA GLN A 51 -10.55 7.96 3.65
C GLN A 51 -10.14 7.23 2.36
N CYS A 52 -11.11 6.62 1.69
CA CYS A 52 -10.88 6.15 0.34
C CYS A 52 -10.54 7.31 -0.59
N LYS A 53 -9.68 7.07 -1.56
CA LYS A 53 -9.53 7.99 -2.69
C LYS A 53 -10.87 8.06 -3.46
N PRO A 54 -11.13 9.18 -4.16
CA PRO A 54 -12.36 9.30 -4.94
C PRO A 54 -12.56 8.12 -5.89
N SER A 55 -13.79 7.64 -6.01
CA SER A 55 -14.24 6.53 -6.87
C SER A 55 -13.64 5.14 -6.59
N VAL A 56 -12.91 4.96 -5.47
CA VAL A 56 -12.43 3.62 -5.07
C VAL A 56 -13.59 2.69 -4.78
N VAL A 57 -14.60 3.15 -4.07
CA VAL A 57 -15.77 2.30 -3.72
C VAL A 57 -16.52 1.89 -4.98
N ASP A 58 -16.76 2.83 -5.91
CA ASP A 58 -17.43 2.55 -7.18
C ASP A 58 -16.63 1.53 -8.02
N MET A 59 -15.30 1.66 -8.04
CA MET A 59 -14.43 0.70 -8.71
C MET A 59 -14.52 -0.70 -8.08
N LEU A 60 -14.43 -0.79 -6.76
CA LEU A 60 -14.52 -2.08 -6.05
C LEU A 60 -15.87 -2.75 -6.28
N GLU A 61 -16.96 -1.99 -6.29
CA GLU A 61 -18.29 -2.47 -6.59
C GLU A 61 -18.40 -2.97 -8.03
N ALA A 62 -17.90 -2.20 -9.01
CA ALA A 62 -17.91 -2.59 -10.41
C ALA A 62 -17.12 -3.89 -10.65
N LEU A 63 -15.90 -4.00 -10.09
CA LEU A 63 -15.08 -5.20 -10.19
C LEU A 63 -15.76 -6.42 -9.52
N SER A 64 -16.36 -6.22 -8.35
CA SER A 64 -17.10 -7.26 -7.65
C SER A 64 -18.30 -7.76 -8.45
N ASN A 65 -19.08 -6.85 -9.04
CA ASN A 65 -20.23 -7.17 -9.89
C ASN A 65 -19.81 -7.87 -11.19
N ALA A 66 -18.62 -7.57 -11.70
CA ALA A 66 -18.02 -8.28 -12.83
C ALA A 66 -17.43 -9.66 -12.45
N GLY A 67 -17.50 -10.07 -11.18
CA GLY A 67 -16.99 -11.35 -10.70
C GLY A 67 -15.47 -11.40 -10.56
N VAL A 68 -14.79 -10.25 -10.48
CA VAL A 68 -13.34 -10.20 -10.30
C VAL A 68 -13.00 -10.55 -8.85
N ALA A 69 -12.20 -11.59 -8.66
CA ALA A 69 -11.70 -11.97 -7.34
C ALA A 69 -10.62 -10.99 -6.87
N MET A 70 -10.76 -10.49 -5.65
CA MET A 70 -9.85 -9.48 -5.10
C MET A 70 -9.36 -9.88 -3.71
N CYS A 71 -8.10 -9.57 -3.40
CA CYS A 71 -7.51 -9.65 -2.08
C CYS A 71 -6.59 -8.47 -1.81
N VAL A 72 -6.24 -8.25 -0.54
CA VAL A 72 -5.32 -7.19 -0.12
C VAL A 72 -3.97 -7.80 0.23
N ALA A 73 -2.89 -7.22 -0.31
CA ALA A 73 -1.49 -7.49 0.04
C ALA A 73 -0.85 -6.20 0.56
N THR A 74 -0.49 -6.11 1.84
CA THR A 74 -0.08 -4.85 2.47
C THR A 74 1.14 -4.99 3.39
N ALA A 75 1.95 -3.94 3.47
CA ALA A 75 2.98 -3.79 4.50
C ALA A 75 2.42 -3.25 5.83
N THR A 76 1.19 -2.76 5.83
CA THR A 76 0.50 -2.26 7.04
C THR A 76 0.20 -3.42 8.00
N ARG A 77 0.28 -3.16 9.30
CA ARG A 77 -0.15 -4.13 10.32
C ARG A 77 -1.61 -4.54 10.09
N ARG A 78 -1.90 -5.82 10.32
CA ARG A 78 -3.23 -6.40 10.08
C ARG A 78 -4.35 -5.66 10.81
N ASP A 79 -4.16 -5.35 12.09
CA ASP A 79 -5.15 -4.67 12.93
C ASP A 79 -5.49 -3.27 12.40
N CYS A 80 -4.48 -2.52 11.95
CA CYS A 80 -4.68 -1.20 11.34
C CYS A 80 -5.40 -1.32 9.98
N ALA A 81 -4.94 -2.25 9.12
CA ALA A 81 -5.54 -2.45 7.80
C ALA A 81 -7.01 -2.88 7.92
N LEU A 82 -7.32 -3.87 8.77
CA LEU A 82 -8.69 -4.32 9.02
C LEU A 82 -9.57 -3.18 9.55
N ALA A 83 -9.10 -2.44 10.57
CA ALA A 83 -9.86 -1.33 11.14
C ALA A 83 -10.27 -0.29 10.08
N ALA A 84 -9.37 0.03 9.15
CA ALA A 84 -9.68 0.95 8.05
C ALA A 84 -10.66 0.34 7.05
N LEU A 85 -10.42 -0.90 6.60
CA LEU A 85 -11.27 -1.56 5.60
C LEU A 85 -12.70 -1.79 6.12
N GLU A 86 -12.85 -2.14 7.40
CA GLU A 86 -14.16 -2.30 8.06
C GLU A 86 -14.87 -0.95 8.20
N ARG A 87 -14.19 0.07 8.74
CA ARG A 87 -14.78 1.41 8.93
C ARG A 87 -15.22 2.05 7.61
N LEU A 88 -14.50 1.80 6.53
CA LEU A 88 -14.81 2.29 5.19
C LEU A 88 -15.83 1.42 4.44
N ASP A 89 -16.30 0.33 5.06
CA ASP A 89 -17.25 -0.65 4.49
C ASP A 89 -16.77 -1.25 3.15
N ILE A 90 -15.45 -1.44 3.00
CA ILE A 90 -14.85 -2.01 1.78
C ILE A 90 -14.22 -3.39 1.99
N LEU A 91 -14.12 -3.88 3.23
CA LEU A 91 -13.58 -5.21 3.51
C LEU A 91 -14.37 -6.31 2.77
N LYS A 92 -15.65 -6.14 2.58
CA LYS A 92 -16.57 -7.08 1.91
C LYS A 92 -16.20 -7.40 0.46
N TYR A 93 -15.40 -6.56 -0.19
CA TYR A 93 -14.95 -6.79 -1.58
C TYR A 93 -13.72 -7.70 -1.68
N PHE A 94 -13.07 -7.99 -0.57
CA PHE A 94 -11.83 -8.74 -0.54
C PHE A 94 -12.00 -10.10 0.11
N SER A 95 -11.57 -11.16 -0.58
CA SER A 95 -11.64 -12.53 -0.08
C SER A 95 -10.58 -12.85 0.99
N ALA A 96 -9.50 -12.07 1.04
CA ALA A 96 -8.42 -12.21 2.03
C ALA A 96 -7.63 -10.90 2.20
N LEU A 97 -6.91 -10.82 3.33
CA LEU A 97 -5.91 -9.81 3.63
C LEU A 97 -4.61 -10.52 4.02
N PHE A 98 -3.52 -10.20 3.33
CA PHE A 98 -2.17 -10.69 3.60
C PHE A 98 -1.29 -9.52 4.02
N THR A 99 -0.43 -9.74 5.03
CA THR A 99 0.51 -8.72 5.49
C THR A 99 1.95 -9.18 5.36
N CYS A 100 2.86 -8.26 5.06
CA CYS A 100 4.29 -8.54 5.01
C CYS A 100 4.83 -9.16 6.31
N THR A 101 4.29 -8.75 7.47
CA THR A 101 4.67 -9.30 8.77
C THR A 101 4.34 -10.78 8.90
N GLU A 102 3.17 -11.21 8.40
CA GLU A 102 2.74 -12.62 8.47
C GLU A 102 3.48 -13.49 7.47
N VAL A 103 3.81 -12.94 6.30
CA VAL A 103 4.60 -13.62 5.28
C VAL A 103 6.08 -13.72 5.69
N GLY A 104 6.56 -12.79 6.53
CA GLY A 104 7.96 -12.72 6.96
C GLY A 104 8.90 -12.11 5.90
N ALA A 105 8.34 -11.47 4.87
CA ALA A 105 9.06 -10.82 3.79
C ALA A 105 8.47 -9.45 3.48
N SER A 106 9.29 -8.51 3.00
CA SER A 106 8.82 -7.21 2.54
C SER A 106 8.36 -7.30 1.08
N LYS A 107 7.75 -6.23 0.54
CA LYS A 107 7.38 -6.16 -0.88
C LYS A 107 8.58 -6.02 -1.86
N THR A 108 9.81 -6.09 -1.35
CA THR A 108 11.01 -6.27 -2.19
C THR A 108 11.23 -7.74 -2.59
N GLU A 109 10.45 -8.66 -2.01
CA GLU A 109 10.39 -10.08 -2.33
C GLU A 109 8.97 -10.43 -2.83
N PRO A 110 8.83 -11.40 -3.75
CA PRO A 110 7.54 -11.71 -4.39
C PRO A 110 6.56 -12.48 -3.50
N ASP A 111 6.98 -12.93 -2.34
CA ASP A 111 6.28 -13.89 -1.47
C ASP A 111 4.83 -13.49 -1.19
N ILE A 112 4.56 -12.23 -0.88
CA ILE A 112 3.20 -11.77 -0.60
C ILE A 112 2.31 -11.79 -1.85
N PHE A 113 2.87 -11.52 -3.03
CA PHE A 113 2.15 -11.57 -4.31
C PHE A 113 1.88 -13.02 -4.72
N GLU A 114 2.85 -13.92 -4.51
CA GLU A 114 2.70 -15.35 -4.75
C GLU A 114 1.64 -15.97 -3.84
N LEU A 115 1.63 -15.60 -2.56
CA LEU A 115 0.60 -16.04 -1.63
C LEU A 115 -0.79 -15.55 -2.04
N ALA A 116 -0.90 -14.29 -2.47
CA ALA A 116 -2.14 -13.72 -2.97
C ALA A 116 -2.63 -14.44 -4.23
N LEU A 117 -1.75 -14.71 -5.19
CA LEU A 117 -2.05 -15.48 -6.40
C LEU A 117 -2.56 -16.90 -6.07
N SER A 118 -1.85 -17.59 -5.17
CA SER A 118 -2.23 -18.93 -4.72
C SER A 118 -3.62 -18.95 -4.07
N HIS A 119 -3.95 -17.93 -3.29
CA HIS A 119 -5.27 -17.77 -2.66
C HIS A 119 -6.37 -17.51 -3.68
N LEU A 120 -6.13 -16.61 -4.64
CA LEU A 120 -7.11 -16.26 -5.67
C LEU A 120 -7.36 -17.42 -6.63
N GLY A 121 -6.37 -18.28 -6.86
CA GLY A 121 -6.47 -19.42 -7.78
C GLY A 121 -6.66 -19.01 -9.25
N THR A 122 -6.27 -17.79 -9.61
CA THR A 122 -6.38 -17.22 -10.95
C THR A 122 -5.06 -17.37 -11.72
N PRO A 123 -5.06 -17.37 -13.07
CA PRO A 123 -3.82 -17.37 -13.84
C PRO A 123 -3.01 -16.08 -13.57
N ARG A 124 -1.69 -16.20 -13.48
CA ARG A 124 -0.78 -15.06 -13.23
C ARG A 124 -0.97 -13.95 -14.25
N GLU A 125 -1.11 -14.30 -15.50
CA GLU A 125 -1.20 -13.38 -16.64
C GLU A 125 -2.46 -12.49 -16.58
N THR A 126 -3.44 -12.87 -15.77
CA THR A 126 -4.70 -12.13 -15.57
C THR A 126 -4.86 -11.60 -14.16
N THR A 127 -3.87 -11.82 -13.28
CA THR A 127 -3.87 -11.36 -11.89
C THR A 127 -3.06 -10.08 -11.77
N PHE A 128 -3.75 -8.94 -11.80
CA PHE A 128 -3.12 -7.63 -11.73
C PHE A 128 -2.70 -7.27 -10.30
N VAL A 129 -1.47 -6.78 -10.17
CA VAL A 129 -1.00 -6.11 -8.95
C VAL A 129 -1.25 -4.61 -9.09
N PHE A 130 -2.08 -4.05 -8.19
CA PHE A 130 -2.32 -2.62 -8.07
C PHE A 130 -1.33 -2.05 -7.04
N GLU A 131 -0.43 -1.18 -7.48
CA GLU A 131 0.64 -0.63 -6.63
C GLU A 131 0.97 0.82 -6.98
N ASP A 132 1.60 1.51 -6.02
CA ASP A 132 2.09 2.87 -6.15
C ASP A 132 3.57 3.03 -5.73
N SER A 133 4.13 2.02 -5.08
CA SER A 133 5.51 2.04 -4.58
C SER A 133 6.46 1.38 -5.57
N LEU A 134 7.50 2.11 -6.02
CA LEU A 134 8.43 1.64 -7.06
C LEU A 134 9.01 0.25 -6.74
N HIS A 135 9.53 0.02 -5.53
CA HIS A 135 10.12 -1.27 -5.15
C HIS A 135 9.14 -2.44 -5.25
N ALA A 136 7.86 -2.23 -4.94
CA ALA A 136 6.84 -3.26 -5.03
C ALA A 136 6.42 -3.51 -6.49
N ILE A 137 6.39 -2.44 -7.31
CA ILE A 137 6.18 -2.51 -8.75
C ILE A 137 7.32 -3.30 -9.43
N GLU A 138 8.57 -2.99 -9.10
CA GLU A 138 9.76 -3.72 -9.60
C GLU A 138 9.66 -5.21 -9.28
N THR A 139 9.29 -5.54 -8.04
CA THR A 139 9.14 -6.93 -7.60
C THR A 139 8.02 -7.66 -8.33
N ALA A 140 6.84 -7.05 -8.44
CA ALA A 140 5.70 -7.64 -9.13
C ALA A 140 6.00 -7.84 -10.62
N HIS A 141 6.61 -6.84 -11.28
CA HIS A 141 7.02 -6.92 -12.67
C HIS A 141 8.07 -8.03 -12.89
N ALA A 142 9.11 -8.10 -12.04
CA ALA A 142 10.14 -9.14 -12.09
C ALA A 142 9.57 -10.55 -11.88
N ALA A 143 8.50 -10.68 -11.07
CA ALA A 143 7.75 -11.91 -10.85
C ALA A 143 6.71 -12.19 -11.96
N ALA A 144 6.72 -11.44 -13.06
CA ALA A 144 5.83 -11.57 -14.21
C ALA A 144 4.33 -11.42 -13.90
N PHE A 145 3.99 -10.58 -12.92
CA PHE A 145 2.63 -10.11 -12.74
C PHE A 145 2.35 -8.93 -13.66
N PRO A 146 1.18 -8.82 -14.28
CA PRO A 146 0.75 -7.57 -14.86
C PRO A 146 0.53 -6.53 -13.77
N VAL A 147 1.09 -5.33 -13.98
CA VAL A 147 1.10 -4.26 -12.98
C VAL A 147 0.19 -3.12 -13.43
N MET A 148 -0.69 -2.70 -12.52
CA MET A 148 -1.52 -1.52 -12.70
C MET A 148 -1.14 -0.47 -11.66
N ILE A 149 -0.78 0.71 -12.12
CA ILE A 149 -0.44 1.84 -11.26
C ILE A 149 -1.52 2.91 -11.29
N ILE A 150 -1.62 3.63 -10.18
CA ILE A 150 -2.42 4.85 -10.11
C ILE A 150 -1.52 6.04 -9.85
N ASP A 151 -1.84 7.19 -10.45
CA ASP A 151 -1.11 8.42 -10.19
C ASP A 151 -1.23 8.81 -8.71
N GLU A 152 -0.10 8.80 -8.01
CA GLU A 152 0.01 9.09 -6.58
C GLU A 152 0.99 10.24 -6.34
N PRO A 153 0.52 11.37 -5.80
CA PRO A 153 1.41 12.51 -5.50
C PRO A 153 2.58 12.17 -4.57
N ALA A 154 2.38 11.20 -3.66
CA ALA A 154 3.45 10.76 -2.75
C ALA A 154 4.58 10.00 -3.45
N SER A 155 4.32 9.44 -4.64
CA SER A 155 5.29 8.71 -5.46
C SER A 155 5.77 9.49 -6.69
N ALA A 156 5.51 10.80 -6.74
CA ALA A 156 5.83 11.64 -7.89
C ALA A 156 7.34 11.63 -8.27
N SER A 157 8.24 11.45 -7.29
CA SER A 157 9.69 11.33 -7.54
C SER A 157 10.06 10.08 -8.35
N ASP A 158 9.24 9.03 -8.27
CA ASP A 158 9.50 7.73 -8.88
C ASP A 158 8.54 7.47 -10.05
N ALA A 159 7.72 8.46 -10.41
CA ALA A 159 6.61 8.30 -11.37
C ALA A 159 7.05 7.81 -12.75
N GLU A 160 8.18 8.29 -13.27
CA GLU A 160 8.71 7.85 -14.57
C GLU A 160 9.14 6.39 -14.53
N ALA A 161 9.82 5.95 -13.48
CA ALA A 161 10.24 4.57 -13.29
C ALA A 161 9.03 3.64 -13.10
N CYS A 162 8.05 4.04 -12.30
CA CYS A 162 6.80 3.28 -12.13
C CYS A 162 6.05 3.11 -13.46
N GLN A 163 5.97 4.18 -14.27
CA GLN A 163 5.31 4.15 -15.58
C GLN A 163 6.02 3.25 -16.58
N ALA A 164 7.35 3.14 -16.53
CA ALA A 164 8.13 2.29 -17.41
C ALA A 164 7.88 0.78 -17.17
N LEU A 165 7.46 0.41 -15.96
CA LEU A 165 7.24 -0.98 -15.55
C LEU A 165 5.75 -1.38 -15.53
N ALA A 166 4.84 -0.42 -15.63
CA ALA A 166 3.40 -0.67 -15.56
C ALA A 166 2.80 -1.08 -16.91
N ASP A 167 1.97 -2.12 -16.90
CA ASP A 167 1.16 -2.51 -18.06
C ASP A 167 -0.05 -1.57 -18.23
N VAL A 168 -0.59 -1.06 -17.13
CA VAL A 168 -1.73 -0.14 -17.13
C VAL A 168 -1.48 1.02 -16.18
N ARG A 169 -1.75 2.24 -16.65
CA ARG A 169 -1.73 3.45 -15.84
C ARG A 169 -3.11 4.06 -15.71
N LEU A 170 -3.53 4.27 -14.49
CA LEU A 170 -4.77 4.97 -14.16
C LEU A 170 -4.47 6.37 -13.62
N LYS A 171 -5.15 7.37 -14.17
CA LYS A 171 -5.11 8.73 -13.61
C LYS A 171 -5.96 8.85 -12.35
N ASN A 172 -7.02 8.06 -12.30
CA ASN A 172 -7.96 7.97 -11.18
C ASN A 172 -8.77 6.67 -11.31
N PHE A 173 -9.61 6.38 -10.34
CA PHE A 173 -10.41 5.16 -10.31
C PHE A 173 -11.72 5.22 -11.13
N THR A 174 -12.04 6.37 -11.76
CA THR A 174 -13.28 6.51 -12.56
C THR A 174 -13.25 5.68 -13.85
N ALA A 175 -12.08 5.19 -14.27
CA ALA A 175 -11.96 4.34 -15.45
C ALA A 175 -12.80 3.04 -15.36
N PHE A 176 -13.18 2.63 -14.17
CA PHE A 176 -13.99 1.42 -13.92
C PHE A 176 -15.49 1.70 -13.84
N SER A 177 -15.94 2.94 -13.90
CA SER A 177 -17.37 3.31 -13.78
C SER A 177 -18.23 2.86 -14.97
N THR A 178 -17.64 2.26 -15.99
CA THR A 178 -18.30 1.80 -17.22
C THR A 178 -18.22 0.28 -17.43
N LEU A 179 -17.75 -0.47 -16.41
CA LEU A 179 -17.87 -1.93 -16.37
C LEU A 179 -19.25 -2.31 -15.84
#